data_2cb1b9b2247af63df7ccba98216348aa
#
_entry.id   2cb1b9b2247af63df7ccba98216348aa
#
_cell.length_a   1.000
_cell.length_b   1.000
_cell.length_c   1.000
_cell.angle_alpha   90.00
_cell.angle_beta   90.00
_cell.angle_gamma   90.00
#
_symmetry.space_group_name_H-M   'P 1'
#
loop_
_entity.id
_entity.type
_entity.pdbx_description
1 polymer ?
#
loop_
_entity_poly.entity_id
_entity_poly.type
_entity_poly.pdbx_seq_one_letter_code
_entity_poly.pdbx_strand_id
1 'polypeptide(L)'
;MAMDPTIIDPAALARLEEWGGPKLSNEIMRLFLENGPTRMDQVRTALTGSDLDLAERGAHSLKSSAANIGAEEVRRIANDVEIASSEGQLQRVRELLPDLEEAFSLAIRELEMNAETSNEA
;
A
#
# COMPACT_ATOMS: atom_id res chain seq x y z
N MET A 1 -13.81 -16.61 -2.70
CA MET A 1 -12.44 -17.07 -2.48
C MET A 1 -11.79 -16.27 -1.36
N ALA A 2 -11.14 -16.96 -0.44
CA ALA A 2 -10.49 -16.29 0.70
C ALA A 2 -9.27 -15.49 0.24
N MET A 3 -9.04 -14.35 0.86
CA MET A 3 -7.88 -13.51 0.64
C MET A 3 -6.63 -14.19 1.20
N ASP A 4 -5.49 -14.06 0.50
CA ASP A 4 -4.22 -14.61 0.98
C ASP A 4 -3.76 -13.82 2.23
N PRO A 5 -3.70 -14.45 3.42
CA PRO A 5 -3.35 -13.73 4.65
C PRO A 5 -1.90 -13.25 4.71
N THR A 6 -1.02 -13.74 3.82
CA THR A 6 0.36 -13.25 3.74
C THR A 6 0.45 -11.96 2.94
N ILE A 7 -0.57 -11.64 2.15
CA ILE A 7 -0.62 -10.43 1.33
C ILE A 7 -1.49 -9.38 1.99
N ILE A 8 -2.69 -9.75 2.42
CA ILE A 8 -3.61 -8.88 3.16
C ILE A 8 -3.99 -9.58 4.47
N ASP A 9 -3.69 -8.96 5.59
CA ASP A 9 -4.03 -9.50 6.90
C ASP A 9 -5.55 -9.34 7.13
N PRO A 10 -6.30 -10.45 7.24
CA PRO A 10 -7.75 -10.36 7.41
C PRO A 10 -8.18 -9.65 8.69
N ALA A 11 -7.32 -9.60 9.71
CA ALA A 11 -7.64 -8.91 10.96
C ALA A 11 -7.81 -7.41 10.75
N ALA A 12 -7.10 -6.80 9.81
CA ALA A 12 -7.23 -5.38 9.52
C ALA A 12 -8.62 -5.07 8.95
N LEU A 13 -9.06 -5.87 7.99
CA LEU A 13 -10.40 -5.70 7.40
C LEU A 13 -11.51 -6.00 8.41
N ALA A 14 -11.29 -6.99 9.27
CA ALA A 14 -12.24 -7.31 10.34
C ALA A 14 -12.42 -6.13 11.31
N ARG A 15 -11.33 -5.42 11.63
CA ARG A 15 -11.43 -4.23 12.48
C ARG A 15 -12.26 -3.13 11.83
N LEU A 16 -12.07 -2.92 10.52
CA LEU A 16 -12.86 -1.93 9.78
C LEU A 16 -14.34 -2.30 9.79
N GLU A 17 -14.66 -3.58 9.65
CA GLU A 17 -16.04 -4.06 9.70
C GLU A 17 -16.64 -3.88 11.09
N GLU A 18 -15.88 -4.10 12.15
CA GLU A 18 -16.33 -3.83 13.52
C GLU A 18 -16.70 -2.37 13.74
N TRP A 19 -15.91 -1.46 13.15
CA TRP A 19 -16.10 -0.02 13.35
C TRP A 19 -17.20 0.57 12.49
N GLY A 20 -17.34 0.12 11.25
CA GLY A 20 -18.29 0.73 10.32
C GLY A 20 -18.97 -0.24 9.37
N GLY A 21 -18.92 -1.54 9.66
CA GLY A 21 -19.54 -2.57 8.84
C GLY A 21 -18.84 -2.80 7.50
N PRO A 22 -19.42 -3.67 6.66
CA PRO A 22 -18.85 -3.95 5.33
C PRO A 22 -18.71 -2.72 4.46
N LYS A 23 -19.58 -1.73 4.65
CA LYS A 23 -19.52 -0.47 3.90
C LYS A 23 -18.19 0.25 4.13
N LEU A 24 -17.73 0.31 5.39
CA LEU A 24 -16.47 0.96 5.70
C LEU A 24 -15.28 0.20 5.12
N SER A 25 -15.24 -1.12 5.30
CA SER A 25 -14.12 -1.91 4.77
C SER A 25 -14.05 -1.81 3.25
N ASN A 26 -15.19 -1.87 2.55
CA ASN A 26 -15.24 -1.73 1.10
C ASN A 26 -14.78 -0.35 0.64
N GLU A 27 -15.16 0.71 1.37
CA GLU A 27 -14.75 2.08 1.05
C GLU A 27 -13.24 2.25 1.20
N ILE A 28 -12.65 1.72 2.28
CA ILE A 28 -11.22 1.83 2.51
C ILE A 28 -10.44 1.04 1.45
N MET A 29 -10.91 -0.17 1.08
CA MET A 29 -10.29 -0.94 -0.01
C MET A 29 -10.36 -0.18 -1.34
N ARG A 30 -11.52 0.43 -1.64
CA ARG A 30 -11.70 1.22 -2.85
C ARG A 30 -10.73 2.39 -2.91
N LEU A 31 -10.57 3.11 -1.80
CA LEU A 31 -9.64 4.24 -1.72
C LEU A 31 -8.20 3.81 -1.95
N PHE A 32 -7.81 2.65 -1.42
CA PHE A 32 -6.47 2.13 -1.67
C PHE A 32 -6.25 1.81 -3.15
N LEU A 33 -7.25 1.20 -3.80
CA LEU A 33 -7.18 0.88 -5.23
C LEU A 33 -7.12 2.13 -6.11
N GLU A 34 -7.83 3.19 -5.71
CA GLU A 34 -7.85 4.44 -6.47
C GLU A 34 -6.61 5.30 -6.26
N ASN A 35 -6.16 5.43 -5.02
CA ASN A 35 -5.11 6.38 -4.65
C ASN A 35 -3.71 5.75 -4.56
N GLY A 36 -3.64 4.44 -4.32
CA GLY A 36 -2.37 3.74 -4.20
C GLY A 36 -1.45 3.92 -5.40
N PRO A 37 -1.96 3.72 -6.64
CA PRO A 37 -1.12 3.91 -7.83
C PRO A 37 -0.51 5.30 -7.94
N THR A 38 -1.26 6.34 -7.55
CA THR A 38 -0.75 7.72 -7.54
C THR A 38 0.42 7.86 -6.55
N ARG A 39 0.32 7.24 -5.38
CA ARG A 39 1.40 7.29 -4.40
C ARG A 39 2.63 6.53 -4.86
N MET A 40 2.45 5.38 -5.52
CA MET A 40 3.56 4.65 -6.14
C MET A 40 4.26 5.50 -7.20
N ASP A 41 3.48 6.19 -8.03
CA ASP A 41 4.02 7.08 -9.05
C ASP A 41 4.83 8.22 -8.45
N GLN A 42 4.41 8.75 -7.30
CA GLN A 42 5.17 9.78 -6.59
C GLN A 42 6.56 9.27 -6.21
N VAL A 43 6.66 8.05 -5.69
CA VAL A 43 7.95 7.46 -5.34
C VAL A 43 8.82 7.26 -6.58
N ARG A 44 8.25 6.73 -7.66
CA ARG A 44 8.99 6.52 -8.92
C ARG A 44 9.49 7.85 -9.50
N THR A 45 8.62 8.84 -9.58
CA THR A 45 8.95 10.15 -10.11
C THR A 45 10.01 10.85 -9.27
N ALA A 46 9.92 10.69 -7.95
CA ALA A 46 10.89 11.26 -7.02
C ALA A 46 12.31 10.77 -7.32
N LEU A 47 12.46 9.50 -7.67
CA LEU A 47 13.78 8.93 -7.97
C LEU A 47 14.35 9.49 -9.27
N THR A 48 13.50 9.78 -10.25
CA THR A 48 13.93 10.40 -11.52
C THR A 48 14.55 11.79 -11.26
N GLY A 49 13.92 12.57 -10.37
CA GLY A 49 14.38 13.92 -10.04
C GLY A 49 15.27 14.00 -8.80
N SER A 50 15.61 12.88 -8.19
CA SER A 50 16.35 12.83 -6.93
C SER A 50 15.68 13.64 -5.83
N ASP A 51 14.35 13.66 -5.81
CA ASP A 51 13.53 14.41 -4.86
C ASP A 51 13.13 13.51 -3.67
N LEU A 52 13.96 13.48 -2.66
CA LEU A 52 13.73 12.64 -1.49
C LEU A 52 12.55 13.08 -0.64
N ASP A 53 12.20 14.37 -0.66
CA ASP A 53 11.01 14.86 0.06
C ASP A 53 9.73 14.28 -0.57
N LEU A 54 9.68 14.22 -1.89
CA LEU A 54 8.54 13.63 -2.59
C LEU A 54 8.48 12.11 -2.34
N ALA A 55 9.62 11.43 -2.35
CA ALA A 55 9.70 10.00 -2.04
C ALA A 55 9.19 9.72 -0.63
N GLU A 56 9.61 10.52 0.34
CA GLU A 56 9.18 10.38 1.73
C GLU A 56 7.68 10.54 1.88
N ARG A 57 7.09 11.56 1.24
CA ARG A 57 5.65 11.80 1.31
C ARG A 57 4.83 10.68 0.66
N GLY A 58 5.27 10.20 -0.49
CA GLY A 58 4.61 9.10 -1.18
C GLY A 58 4.66 7.81 -0.35
N ALA A 59 5.83 7.50 0.19
CA ALA A 59 6.02 6.32 1.03
C ALA A 59 5.23 6.41 2.33
N HIS A 60 5.17 7.60 2.95
CA HIS A 60 4.39 7.81 4.17
C HIS A 60 2.90 7.53 3.92
N SER A 61 2.36 8.05 2.83
CA SER A 61 0.95 7.82 2.46
C SER A 61 0.67 6.34 2.20
N LEU A 62 1.57 5.66 1.48
CA LEU A 62 1.45 4.21 1.24
C LEU A 62 1.49 3.42 2.53
N LYS A 63 2.40 3.76 3.43
CA LYS A 63 2.53 3.09 4.72
C LYS A 63 1.22 3.17 5.51
N SER A 64 0.65 4.36 5.61
CA SER A 64 -0.61 4.58 6.34
C SER A 64 -1.78 3.83 5.71
N SER A 65 -1.92 3.92 4.39
CA SER A 65 -2.99 3.25 3.67
C SER A 65 -2.88 1.73 3.76
N ALA A 66 -1.65 1.21 3.62
CA ALA A 66 -1.38 -0.22 3.72
C ALA A 66 -1.69 -0.76 5.12
N ALA A 67 -1.37 0.00 6.16
CA ALA A 67 -1.69 -0.38 7.53
C ALA A 67 -3.21 -0.54 7.72
N ASN A 68 -4.00 0.37 7.16
CA ASN A 68 -5.45 0.34 7.30
C ASN A 68 -6.10 -0.90 6.68
N ILE A 69 -5.57 -1.40 5.57
CA ILE A 69 -6.13 -2.55 4.88
C ILE A 69 -5.40 -3.86 5.17
N GLY A 70 -4.33 -3.82 5.96
CA GLY A 70 -3.57 -5.02 6.29
C GLY A 70 -2.57 -5.47 5.23
N ALA A 71 -2.16 -4.59 4.31
CA ALA A 71 -1.11 -4.90 3.33
C ALA A 71 0.26 -4.75 4.01
N GLU A 72 0.59 -5.72 4.85
CA GLU A 72 1.72 -5.63 5.78
C GLU A 72 3.08 -5.53 5.11
N GLU A 73 3.28 -6.24 3.99
CA GLU A 73 4.55 -6.17 3.28
C GLU A 73 4.74 -4.80 2.62
N VAL A 74 3.67 -4.25 2.04
CA VAL A 74 3.69 -2.87 1.51
C VAL A 74 4.03 -1.89 2.62
N ARG A 75 3.36 -2.04 3.78
CA ARG A 75 3.58 -1.17 4.94
C ARG A 75 5.04 -1.21 5.38
N ARG A 76 5.60 -2.41 5.50
CA ARG A 76 6.98 -2.61 5.96
C ARG A 76 7.99 -1.96 5.02
N ILE A 77 7.88 -2.22 3.73
CA ILE A 77 8.82 -1.68 2.74
C ILE A 77 8.63 -0.17 2.57
N ALA A 78 7.39 0.30 2.59
CA ALA A 78 7.12 1.75 2.52
C ALA A 78 7.73 2.48 3.72
N ASN A 79 7.68 1.86 4.90
CA ASN A 79 8.35 2.42 6.08
C ASN A 79 9.85 2.53 5.87
N ASP A 80 10.48 1.50 5.29
CA ASP A 80 11.92 1.53 5.00
C ASP A 80 12.26 2.61 3.98
N VAL A 81 11.41 2.80 2.96
CA VAL A 81 11.58 3.87 1.97
C VAL A 81 11.47 5.25 2.64
N GLU A 82 10.49 5.41 3.51
CA GLU A 82 10.29 6.66 4.25
C GLU A 82 11.53 7.02 5.08
N ILE A 83 12.05 6.06 5.83
CA ILE A 83 13.24 6.24 6.66
C ILE A 83 14.45 6.58 5.78
N ALA A 84 14.71 5.80 4.73
CA ALA A 84 15.82 6.05 3.83
C ALA A 84 15.75 7.43 3.19
N SER A 85 14.53 7.85 2.79
CA SER A 85 14.31 9.17 2.21
C SER A 85 14.62 10.29 3.21
N SER A 86 14.15 10.14 4.44
CA SER A 86 14.38 11.15 5.49
C SER A 86 15.85 11.26 5.88
N GLU A 87 16.61 10.17 5.70
CA GLU A 87 18.05 10.14 6.00
C GLU A 87 18.93 10.52 4.80
N GLY A 88 18.33 10.90 3.68
CA GLY A 88 19.06 11.31 2.48
C GLY A 88 19.73 10.19 1.72
N GLN A 89 19.24 8.96 1.88
CA GLN A 89 19.86 7.77 1.30
C GLN A 89 19.20 7.40 -0.05
N LEU A 90 19.46 8.20 -1.07
CA LEU A 90 18.87 8.01 -2.39
C LEU A 90 19.09 6.60 -2.97
N GLN A 91 20.33 6.08 -2.84
CA GLN A 91 20.66 4.77 -3.38
C GLN A 91 19.84 3.66 -2.68
N ARG A 92 19.65 3.80 -1.36
CA ARG A 92 18.87 2.84 -0.60
C ARG A 92 17.40 2.83 -1.07
N VAL A 93 16.84 4.02 -1.36
CA VAL A 93 15.49 4.12 -1.90
C VAL A 93 15.39 3.40 -3.24
N ARG A 94 16.40 3.57 -4.11
CA ARG A 94 16.45 2.87 -5.40
C ARG A 94 16.49 1.36 -5.25
N GLU A 95 17.21 0.86 -4.26
CA GLU A 95 17.30 -0.57 -3.97
C GLU A 95 15.99 -1.14 -3.45
N LEU A 96 15.23 -0.34 -2.69
CA LEU A 96 13.96 -0.78 -2.11
C LEU A 96 12.79 -0.73 -3.10
N LEU A 97 12.88 0.10 -4.13
CA LEU A 97 11.76 0.33 -5.03
C LEU A 97 11.22 -0.93 -5.72
N PRO A 98 12.06 -1.83 -6.27
CA PRO A 98 11.54 -3.05 -6.91
C PRO A 98 10.72 -3.92 -5.95
N ASP A 99 11.17 -4.05 -4.71
CA ASP A 99 10.46 -4.83 -3.70
C ASP A 99 9.13 -4.18 -3.33
N LEU A 100 9.12 -2.85 -3.22
CA LEU A 100 7.89 -2.11 -2.95
C LEU A 100 6.89 -2.28 -4.10
N GLU A 101 7.35 -2.21 -5.34
CA GLU A 101 6.50 -2.39 -6.51
C GLU A 101 5.89 -3.79 -6.56
N GLU A 102 6.67 -4.81 -6.26
CA GLU A 102 6.17 -6.18 -6.24
C GLU A 102 5.14 -6.38 -5.14
N ALA A 103 5.43 -5.93 -3.93
CA ALA A 103 4.50 -6.04 -2.80
C ALA A 103 3.20 -5.28 -3.08
N PHE A 104 3.32 -4.08 -3.66
CA PHE A 104 2.16 -3.27 -4.01
C PHE A 104 1.29 -3.95 -5.07
N SER A 105 1.91 -4.50 -6.11
CA SER A 105 1.19 -5.20 -7.17
C SER A 105 0.42 -6.41 -6.64
N LEU A 106 1.03 -7.16 -5.72
CA LEU A 106 0.36 -8.30 -5.10
C LEU A 106 -0.83 -7.86 -4.25
N ALA A 107 -0.69 -6.76 -3.50
CA ALA A 107 -1.78 -6.23 -2.69
C ALA A 107 -2.95 -5.75 -3.57
N ILE A 108 -2.65 -5.03 -4.65
CA ILE A 108 -3.68 -4.56 -5.59
C ILE A 108 -4.43 -5.75 -6.17
N ARG A 109 -3.71 -6.78 -6.60
CA ARG A 109 -4.33 -7.97 -7.19
C ARG A 109 -5.28 -8.67 -6.20
N GLU A 110 -4.83 -8.84 -4.95
CA GLU A 110 -5.66 -9.46 -3.91
C GLU A 110 -6.95 -8.66 -3.67
N LEU A 111 -6.83 -7.35 -3.59
CA LEU A 111 -7.99 -6.49 -3.36
C LEU A 111 -8.95 -6.48 -4.54
N GLU A 112 -8.43 -6.48 -5.77
CA GLU A 112 -9.27 -6.53 -6.97
C GLU A 112 -10.03 -7.84 -7.06
N MET A 113 -9.38 -8.96 -6.79
CA MET A 113 -10.02 -10.28 -6.77
C MET A 113 -11.13 -10.35 -5.72
N ASN A 114 -10.88 -9.79 -4.54
CA ASN A 114 -11.86 -9.76 -3.47
C ASN A 114 -13.05 -8.85 -3.81
N ALA A 115 -12.80 -7.71 -4.44
CA ALA A 115 -13.85 -6.81 -4.89
C ALA A 115 -14.75 -7.45 -5.94
N GLU A 116 -14.17 -8.18 -6.90
CA GLU A 116 -14.92 -8.92 -7.91
C GLU A 116 -15.82 -9.98 -7.28
N THR A 117 -15.28 -10.73 -6.31
CA THR A 117 -16.05 -11.74 -5.59
C THR A 117 -17.22 -11.10 -4.84
N SER A 118 -17.02 -9.96 -4.22
CA SER A 118 -18.06 -9.21 -3.51
C SER A 118 -19.16 -8.75 -4.46
N ASN A 119 -18.78 -8.32 -5.67
CA ASN A 119 -19.74 -7.86 -6.69
C ASN A 119 -20.58 -8.99 -7.26
N GLU A 120 -20.05 -10.20 -7.31
CA GLU A 120 -20.74 -11.37 -7.80
C GLU A 120 -21.76 -11.91 -6.80
N ALA A 121 -21.55 -11.64 -5.54
CA ALA A 121 -22.46 -12.06 -4.48
C ALA A 121 -23.71 -11.20 -4.43
#